data_2e6d6c642b616fc1ce30a8adc48b2cb2
#
_entry.id   2e6d6c642b616fc1ce30a8adc48b2cb2
#
_cell.length_a   1.000
_cell.length_b   1.000
_cell.length_c   1.000
_cell.angle_alpha   90.00
_cell.angle_beta   90.00
_cell.angle_gamma   90.00
#
_symmetry.space_group_name_H-M   'P 1'
#
loop_
_entity.id
_entity.type
_entity.pdbx_description
1 polymer ?
#
loop_
_entity_poly.entity_id
_entity_poly.type
_entity_poly.pdbx_seq_one_letter_code
_entity_poly.pdbx_strand_id
1 'polypeptide(L)'
;MGYRSQVAGIFSVDEKHEDGKWVYDQAKFKEMIGFIKLSQFYEMWTKDGDAKHFGWQNGKFILYGADWKWYPDYPDVQAWDDLWVQMRDMEDKGISGYFCRVGEEQTDIEELEFGMNPCRDFFYPFSAIHFEGDDYLGKRDTDVEENKAEQASTNQEEKSCGSSVADSAQA
;
A
#
# COMPACT_ATOMS: atom_id res chain seq x y z
N MET A 1 25.50 -22.08 0.63
CA MET A 1 24.40 -21.43 -0.11
C MET A 1 23.29 -21.18 0.90
N GLY A 2 22.67 -20.03 0.94
CA GLY A 2 21.58 -19.73 1.87
C GLY A 2 20.25 -20.13 1.25
N TYR A 3 19.32 -20.58 2.08
CA TYR A 3 17.95 -20.88 1.72
C TYR A 3 17.23 -19.65 1.16
N ARG A 4 16.54 -19.80 0.03
CA ARG A 4 15.88 -18.72 -0.70
C ARG A 4 14.38 -18.93 -0.71
N SER A 5 13.65 -17.84 -0.73
CA SER A 5 12.18 -17.83 -0.77
C SER A 5 11.67 -16.86 -1.83
N GLN A 6 10.51 -17.17 -2.37
CA GLN A 6 9.65 -16.21 -3.03
C GLN A 6 8.62 -15.71 -2.02
N VAL A 7 8.40 -14.42 -1.98
CA VAL A 7 7.53 -13.77 -0.99
C VAL A 7 6.57 -12.83 -1.71
N ALA A 8 5.32 -12.89 -1.34
CA ALA A 8 4.31 -11.96 -1.80
C ALA A 8 3.40 -11.56 -0.64
N GLY A 9 3.14 -10.27 -0.51
CA GLY A 9 2.25 -9.72 0.51
C GLY A 9 1.36 -8.64 -0.08
N ILE A 10 0.11 -8.59 0.36
CA ILE A 10 -0.84 -7.57 -0.06
C ILE A 10 -1.65 -7.10 1.14
N PHE A 11 -1.83 -5.80 1.25
CA PHE A 11 -2.86 -5.18 2.07
C PHE A 11 -3.83 -4.45 1.15
N SER A 12 -5.11 -4.58 1.40
CA SER A 12 -6.16 -3.99 0.58
C SER A 12 -7.23 -3.34 1.43
N VAL A 13 -7.81 -2.28 0.90
CA VAL A 13 -9.04 -1.69 1.45
C VAL A 13 -10.24 -2.39 0.81
N ASP A 14 -11.28 -2.66 1.60
CA ASP A 14 -12.50 -3.27 1.13
C ASP A 14 -13.09 -2.49 -0.04
N GLU A 15 -13.38 -3.22 -1.11
CA GLU A 15 -14.02 -2.70 -2.31
C GLU A 15 -15.54 -2.85 -2.20
N LYS A 16 -16.26 -1.85 -2.71
CA LYS A 16 -17.71 -1.88 -2.86
C LYS A 16 -18.07 -1.82 -4.33
N HIS A 17 -19.15 -2.50 -4.70
CA HIS A 17 -19.69 -2.42 -6.04
C HIS A 17 -20.70 -1.28 -6.12
N GLU A 18 -20.36 -0.19 -6.82
CA GLU A 18 -21.20 0.97 -7.02
C GLU A 18 -21.30 1.28 -8.53
N ASP A 19 -22.52 1.48 -9.04
CA ASP A 19 -22.81 1.83 -10.45
C ASP A 19 -22.08 0.95 -11.49
N GLY A 20 -21.97 -0.35 -11.23
CA GLY A 20 -21.32 -1.29 -12.14
C GLY A 20 -19.80 -1.31 -12.07
N LYS A 21 -19.20 -0.63 -11.11
CA LYS A 21 -17.74 -0.57 -10.90
C LYS A 21 -17.37 -0.94 -9.48
N TRP A 22 -16.19 -1.54 -9.33
CA TRP A 22 -15.57 -1.72 -8.03
C TRP A 22 -14.89 -0.42 -7.63
N VAL A 23 -15.25 0.10 -6.46
CA VAL A 23 -14.68 1.31 -5.88
C VAL A 23 -14.21 1.03 -4.46
N TYR A 24 -13.08 1.58 -4.10
CA TYR A 24 -12.53 1.51 -2.75
C TYR A 24 -12.63 2.86 -2.04
N ASP A 25 -12.61 2.83 -0.73
CA ASP A 25 -12.60 4.05 0.10
C ASP A 25 -11.21 4.70 0.06
N GLN A 26 -11.10 5.80 -0.68
CA GLN A 26 -9.85 6.55 -0.83
C GLN A 26 -9.33 7.11 0.50
N ALA A 27 -10.20 7.49 1.43
CA ALA A 27 -9.77 8.00 2.73
C ALA A 27 -9.11 6.91 3.57
N LYS A 28 -9.71 5.72 3.58
CA LYS A 28 -9.12 4.54 4.23
C LYS A 28 -7.81 4.12 3.57
N PHE A 29 -7.75 4.17 2.24
CA PHE A 29 -6.51 3.85 1.52
C PHE A 29 -5.39 4.82 1.90
N LYS A 30 -5.67 6.12 1.98
CA LYS A 30 -4.71 7.13 2.46
C LYS A 30 -4.25 6.85 3.89
N GLU A 31 -5.19 6.48 4.78
CA GLU A 31 -4.87 6.11 6.16
C GLU A 31 -3.94 4.89 6.20
N MET A 32 -4.28 3.83 5.46
CA MET A 32 -3.47 2.62 5.34
C MET A 32 -2.05 2.92 4.84
N ILE A 33 -1.92 3.65 3.73
CA ILE A 33 -0.61 4.02 3.18
C ILE A 33 0.17 4.95 4.13
N GLY A 34 -0.53 5.89 4.78
CA GLY A 34 0.08 6.75 5.80
C GLY A 34 0.65 5.95 6.97
N PHE A 35 -0.06 4.92 7.39
CA PHE A 35 0.39 4.01 8.44
C PHE A 35 1.61 3.20 8.01
N ILE A 36 1.59 2.61 6.82
CA ILE A 36 2.73 1.87 6.25
C ILE A 36 3.97 2.77 6.16
N LYS A 37 3.82 4.01 5.71
CA LYS A 37 4.93 4.98 5.60
C LYS A 37 5.57 5.35 6.94
N LEU A 38 4.86 5.19 8.04
CA LEU A 38 5.37 5.43 9.40
C LEU A 38 5.99 4.19 10.04
N SER A 39 5.87 3.02 9.41
CA SER A 39 6.38 1.77 9.94
C SER A 39 7.90 1.63 9.77
N GLN A 40 8.52 0.82 10.61
CA GLN A 40 9.93 0.44 10.49
C GLN A 40 10.19 -0.30 9.17
N PHE A 41 9.22 -1.09 8.69
CA PHE A 41 9.30 -1.74 7.39
C PHE A 41 9.59 -0.73 6.27
N TYR A 42 8.81 0.35 6.18
CA TYR A 42 8.98 1.35 5.14
C TYR A 42 10.33 2.06 5.23
N GLU A 43 10.77 2.42 6.44
CA GLU A 43 12.07 3.03 6.66
C GLU A 43 13.21 2.14 6.16
N MET A 44 13.18 0.86 6.52
CA MET A 44 14.23 -0.09 6.14
C MET A 44 14.26 -0.35 4.63
N TRP A 45 13.09 -0.55 4.02
CA TRP A 45 12.96 -0.93 2.61
C TRP A 45 13.10 0.23 1.63
N THR A 46 13.09 1.47 2.10
CA THR A 46 13.34 2.66 1.27
C THR A 46 14.75 3.20 1.38
N LYS A 47 15.46 2.89 2.47
CA LYS A 47 16.76 3.44 2.79
C LYS A 47 17.84 3.15 1.75
N ASP A 48 17.82 1.97 1.18
CA ASP A 48 18.84 1.52 0.21
C ASP A 48 18.38 1.66 -1.25
N GLY A 49 17.28 2.38 -1.50
CA GLY A 49 16.73 2.57 -2.85
C GLY A 49 16.01 1.36 -3.41
N ASP A 50 15.77 0.33 -2.60
CA ASP A 50 15.08 -0.91 -2.98
C ASP A 50 13.55 -0.80 -3.01
N ALA A 51 13.06 0.42 -3.13
CA ALA A 51 11.62 0.70 -3.28
C ALA A 51 10.94 0.01 -4.50
N LYS A 52 11.71 -0.74 -5.29
CA LYS A 52 11.22 -1.52 -6.44
C LYS A 52 10.46 -2.81 -6.05
N HIS A 53 10.61 -3.27 -4.80
CA HIS A 53 10.00 -4.51 -4.33
C HIS A 53 8.59 -4.33 -3.77
N PHE A 54 8.12 -3.11 -3.65
CA PHE A 54 6.75 -2.84 -3.25
C PHE A 54 6.17 -1.62 -3.99
N GLY A 55 4.86 -1.51 -3.97
CA GLY A 55 4.12 -0.41 -4.55
C GLY A 55 2.71 -0.34 -4.00
N TRP A 56 1.97 0.70 -4.36
CA TRP A 56 0.55 0.81 -4.01
C TRP A 56 -0.23 1.53 -5.08
N GLN A 57 -1.34 0.95 -5.41
CA GLN A 57 -2.27 1.45 -6.42
C GLN A 57 -3.66 0.84 -6.21
N ASN A 58 -4.71 1.56 -6.60
CA ASN A 58 -6.07 1.04 -6.64
C ASN A 58 -6.53 0.39 -5.32
N GLY A 59 -6.29 1.04 -4.18
CA GLY A 59 -6.70 0.53 -2.88
C GLY A 59 -5.84 -0.60 -2.33
N LYS A 60 -4.73 -0.94 -2.98
CA LYS A 60 -3.87 -2.07 -2.61
C LYS A 60 -2.43 -1.61 -2.39
N PHE A 61 -1.79 -2.12 -1.35
CA PHE A 61 -0.34 -2.12 -1.15
C PHE A 61 0.17 -3.52 -1.44
N ILE A 62 1.25 -3.65 -2.18
CA ILE A 62 1.78 -4.94 -2.62
C ILE A 62 3.27 -4.99 -2.36
N LEU A 63 3.72 -6.09 -1.77
CA LEU A 63 5.12 -6.50 -1.62
C LEU A 63 5.36 -7.74 -2.47
N TYR A 64 6.45 -7.77 -3.22
CA TYR A 64 6.87 -8.97 -3.93
C TYR A 64 8.40 -9.07 -4.01
N GLY A 65 8.90 -10.26 -3.81
CA GLY A 65 10.31 -10.56 -3.98
C GLY A 65 10.56 -12.03 -4.32
N ALA A 66 11.45 -12.24 -5.27
CA ALA A 66 11.97 -13.54 -5.61
C ALA A 66 13.40 -13.67 -5.10
N ASP A 67 13.79 -14.88 -4.74
CA ASP A 67 15.17 -15.22 -4.35
C ASP A 67 15.67 -14.49 -3.09
N TRP A 68 14.76 -14.24 -2.13
CA TRP A 68 15.08 -13.57 -0.87
C TRP A 68 15.52 -14.56 0.21
N LYS A 69 16.42 -14.12 1.08
CA LYS A 69 16.74 -14.79 2.32
C LYS A 69 15.72 -14.41 3.38
N TRP A 70 14.64 -15.16 3.47
CA TRP A 70 13.55 -14.91 4.40
C TRP A 70 13.75 -15.71 5.70
N TYR A 71 14.49 -15.14 6.63
CA TYR A 71 14.73 -15.74 7.93
C TYR A 71 14.07 -14.93 9.05
N PRO A 72 13.37 -15.56 10.00
CA PRO A 72 12.63 -14.87 11.05
C PRO A 72 13.47 -13.96 11.97
N ASP A 73 14.78 -14.16 12.02
CA ASP A 73 15.72 -13.37 12.81
C ASP A 73 16.31 -12.18 12.05
N TYR A 74 15.98 -12.04 10.77
CA TYR A 74 16.43 -10.88 9.99
C TYR A 74 15.58 -9.63 10.31
N PRO A 75 16.23 -8.47 10.52
CA PRO A 75 15.50 -7.27 10.92
C PRO A 75 14.45 -6.79 9.91
N ASP A 76 14.68 -7.00 8.63
CA ASP A 76 13.75 -6.66 7.55
C ASP A 76 12.51 -7.58 7.54
N VAL A 77 12.70 -8.87 7.85
CA VAL A 77 11.59 -9.82 8.04
C VAL A 77 10.80 -9.47 9.29
N GLN A 78 11.47 -9.20 10.41
CA GLN A 78 10.82 -8.79 11.65
C GLN A 78 10.01 -7.50 11.45
N ALA A 79 10.54 -6.54 10.71
CA ALA A 79 9.82 -5.30 10.42
C ALA A 79 8.56 -5.54 9.54
N TRP A 80 8.58 -6.54 8.66
CA TRP A 80 7.38 -6.99 7.94
C TRP A 80 6.38 -7.67 8.88
N ASP A 81 6.83 -8.57 9.73
CA ASP A 81 5.98 -9.28 10.68
C ASP A 81 5.29 -8.30 11.65
N ASP A 82 6.02 -7.29 12.13
CA ASP A 82 5.47 -6.23 12.97
C ASP A 82 4.42 -5.41 12.20
N LEU A 83 4.69 -5.06 10.94
CA LEU A 83 3.72 -4.38 10.08
C LEU A 83 2.47 -5.25 9.87
N TRP A 84 2.66 -6.56 9.62
CA TRP A 84 1.56 -7.50 9.45
C TRP A 84 0.62 -7.53 10.65
N VAL A 85 1.17 -7.63 11.86
CA VAL A 85 0.39 -7.60 13.10
C VAL A 85 -0.39 -6.29 13.23
N GLN A 86 0.27 -5.16 13.00
CA GLN A 86 -0.36 -3.85 13.10
C GLN A 86 -1.47 -3.65 12.06
N MET A 87 -1.29 -4.16 10.84
CA MET A 87 -2.31 -4.08 9.80
C MET A 87 -3.50 -4.99 10.10
N ARG A 88 -3.29 -6.15 10.69
CA ARG A 88 -4.36 -7.02 11.16
C ARG A 88 -5.23 -6.35 12.24
N ASP A 89 -4.63 -5.54 13.10
CA ASP A 89 -5.38 -4.77 14.11
C ASP A 89 -6.26 -3.66 13.47
N MET A 90 -6.14 -3.42 12.17
CA MET A 90 -7.01 -2.53 11.39
C MET A 90 -8.11 -3.28 10.59
N GLU A 91 -8.30 -4.57 10.82
CA GLU A 91 -9.33 -5.37 10.12
C GLU A 91 -10.74 -4.80 10.30
N ASP A 92 -11.08 -4.36 11.51
CA ASP A 92 -12.37 -3.74 11.84
C ASP A 92 -12.62 -2.42 11.08
N LYS A 93 -11.58 -1.82 10.52
CA LYS A 93 -11.64 -0.63 9.67
C LYS A 93 -11.83 -0.96 8.19
N GLY A 94 -11.97 -2.24 7.83
CA GLY A 94 -12.11 -2.70 6.45
C GLY A 94 -10.77 -2.75 5.70
N ILE A 95 -9.72 -3.16 6.40
CA ILE A 95 -8.43 -3.54 5.82
C ILE A 95 -8.36 -5.06 5.80
N SER A 96 -7.90 -5.62 4.71
CA SER A 96 -7.67 -7.05 4.54
C SER A 96 -6.22 -7.30 4.13
N GLY A 97 -5.69 -8.47 4.45
CA GLY A 97 -4.33 -8.84 4.09
C GLY A 97 -4.19 -10.30 3.67
N TYR A 98 -3.28 -10.52 2.73
CA TYR A 98 -2.82 -11.85 2.35
C TYR A 98 -1.30 -11.86 2.22
N PHE A 99 -0.67 -12.90 2.71
CA PHE A 99 0.77 -13.12 2.62
C PHE A 99 1.02 -14.57 2.22
N CYS A 100 1.96 -14.77 1.31
CA CYS A 100 2.41 -16.08 0.90
C CYS A 100 3.93 -16.08 0.77
N ARG A 101 4.56 -17.09 1.35
CA ARG A 101 5.97 -17.40 1.16
C ARG A 101 6.13 -18.83 0.65
N VAL A 102 6.93 -18.99 -0.38
CA VAL A 102 7.32 -20.30 -0.91
C VAL A 102 8.85 -20.42 -0.81
N GLY A 103 9.31 -21.36 -0.04
CA GLY A 103 10.74 -21.66 0.10
C GLY A 103 11.30 -22.50 -1.04
N GLU A 104 12.59 -22.86 -0.96
CA GLU A 104 13.26 -23.72 -1.96
C GLU A 104 12.64 -25.11 -2.04
N GLU A 105 12.12 -25.61 -0.93
CA GLU A 105 11.41 -26.89 -0.90
C GLU A 105 9.93 -26.62 -1.17
N GLN A 106 9.35 -27.33 -2.13
CA GLN A 106 7.94 -27.14 -2.55
C GLN A 106 6.92 -27.35 -1.43
N THR A 107 7.30 -27.97 -0.34
CA THR A 107 6.47 -28.17 0.86
C THR A 107 6.62 -27.06 1.89
N ASP A 108 7.61 -26.15 1.72
CA ASP A 108 7.81 -25.03 2.61
C ASP A 108 6.99 -23.81 2.10
N ILE A 109 5.71 -23.88 2.37
CA ILE A 109 4.76 -22.83 2.02
C ILE A 109 4.16 -22.27 3.31
N GLU A 110 4.20 -20.97 3.45
CA GLU A 110 3.54 -20.22 4.51
C GLU A 110 2.49 -19.30 3.92
N GLU A 111 1.28 -19.39 4.44
CA GLU A 111 0.17 -18.52 4.06
C GLU A 111 -0.44 -17.90 5.30
N LEU A 112 -0.64 -16.58 5.28
CA LEU A 112 -1.32 -15.82 6.31
C LEU A 112 -2.41 -14.96 5.67
N GLU A 113 -3.53 -14.80 6.36
CA GLU A 113 -4.61 -13.95 5.90
C GLU A 113 -5.38 -13.33 7.06
N PHE A 114 -5.99 -12.18 6.80
CA PHE A 114 -6.98 -11.55 7.66
C PHE A 114 -7.94 -10.70 6.83
N GLY A 115 -9.09 -10.37 7.42
CA GLY A 115 -10.11 -9.52 6.82
C GLY A 115 -11.05 -10.25 5.87
N MET A 116 -12.00 -9.51 5.32
CA MET A 116 -13.12 -10.06 4.53
C MET A 116 -12.73 -10.41 3.09
N ASN A 117 -11.74 -9.71 2.53
CA ASN A 117 -11.32 -9.90 1.14
C ASN A 117 -9.79 -9.86 1.03
N PRO A 118 -9.10 -10.93 1.40
CA PRO A 118 -7.64 -10.98 1.48
C PRO A 118 -6.93 -11.00 0.12
N CYS A 119 -7.64 -10.82 -1.00
CA CYS A 119 -7.05 -10.74 -2.36
C CYS A 119 -6.19 -11.95 -2.74
N ARG A 120 -6.57 -13.16 -2.33
CA ARG A 120 -5.86 -14.41 -2.63
C ARG A 120 -5.61 -14.63 -4.11
N ASP A 121 -6.54 -14.19 -4.96
CA ASP A 121 -6.50 -14.40 -6.42
C ASP A 121 -5.33 -13.68 -7.09
N PHE A 122 -4.64 -12.79 -6.38
CA PHE A 122 -3.44 -12.13 -6.87
C PHE A 122 -2.22 -13.06 -6.94
N PHE A 123 -2.23 -14.18 -6.21
CA PHE A 123 -1.08 -15.05 -6.09
C PHE A 123 -1.45 -16.52 -6.35
N TYR A 124 -0.62 -17.20 -7.12
CA TYR A 124 -0.74 -18.63 -7.38
C TYR A 124 0.41 -19.37 -6.70
N PRO A 125 0.18 -20.01 -5.55
CA PRO A 125 1.25 -20.59 -4.73
C PRO A 125 1.80 -21.94 -5.24
N PHE A 126 1.41 -22.42 -6.41
CA PHE A 126 1.67 -23.80 -6.85
C PHE A 126 2.94 -23.98 -7.60
N SER A 127 4.03 -23.72 -7.49
CA SER A 127 5.32 -23.97 -8.15
C SER A 127 6.20 -22.72 -8.32
N ALA A 128 5.60 -21.58 -8.36
CA ALA A 128 6.23 -20.27 -8.25
C ALA A 128 5.11 -19.31 -7.82
N ILE A 129 5.39 -18.36 -6.96
CA ILE A 129 4.48 -17.24 -6.75
C ILE A 129 4.40 -16.52 -8.09
N HIS A 130 3.22 -16.56 -8.71
CA HIS A 130 2.94 -15.81 -9.92
C HIS A 130 2.18 -14.55 -9.53
N PHE A 131 2.73 -13.41 -9.89
CA PHE A 131 2.17 -12.10 -9.59
C PHE A 131 1.55 -11.53 -10.87
N GLU A 132 0.23 -11.40 -10.89
CA GLU A 132 -0.48 -10.78 -12.04
C GLU A 132 -0.23 -9.28 -12.15
N GLY A 133 0.46 -8.69 -11.23
CA GLY A 133 0.62 -7.25 -11.12
C GLY A 133 2.06 -6.77 -11.11
N ASP A 134 2.95 -7.26 -11.99
CA ASP A 134 4.26 -6.65 -12.22
C ASP A 134 4.15 -5.12 -12.42
N ASP A 135 2.98 -4.68 -12.87
CA ASP A 135 2.63 -3.28 -13.02
C ASP A 135 2.53 -2.50 -11.70
N TYR A 136 2.37 -3.14 -10.56
CA TYR A 136 2.25 -2.48 -9.25
C TYR A 136 3.60 -2.18 -8.61
N LEU A 137 4.62 -2.99 -8.92
CA LEU A 137 5.93 -2.84 -8.26
C LEU A 137 6.61 -1.55 -8.69
N GLY A 138 7.08 -0.82 -7.71
CA GLY A 138 7.73 0.48 -7.92
C GLY A 138 6.79 1.63 -8.31
N LYS A 139 5.51 1.35 -8.59
CA LYS A 139 4.50 2.39 -8.82
C LYS A 139 3.85 2.80 -7.51
N ARG A 140 3.57 4.07 -7.41
CA ARG A 140 2.88 4.67 -6.28
C ARG A 140 1.85 5.63 -6.81
N ASP A 141 0.63 5.50 -6.32
CA ASP A 141 -0.45 6.40 -6.68
C ASP A 141 -0.12 7.80 -6.20
N THR A 142 0.28 8.67 -7.11
CA THR A 142 0.62 10.07 -6.82
C THR A 142 -0.61 10.88 -6.48
N ASP A 143 -1.80 10.47 -6.92
CA ASP A 143 -3.09 11.14 -6.65
C ASP A 143 -3.40 11.23 -5.14
N VAL A 144 -2.74 10.39 -4.33
CA VAL A 144 -2.84 10.45 -2.87
C VAL A 144 -2.11 11.68 -2.30
N GLU A 145 -1.13 12.22 -3.02
CA GLU A 145 -0.29 13.36 -2.56
C GLU A 145 -0.70 14.69 -3.21
N GLU A 146 -1.14 14.69 -4.46
CA GLU A 146 -1.46 15.91 -5.22
C GLU A 146 -2.71 16.66 -4.76
N ASN A 147 -3.69 15.98 -4.19
CA ASN A 147 -4.90 16.61 -3.65
C ASN A 147 -4.63 17.62 -2.51
N LYS A 148 -3.45 17.61 -1.88
CA LYS A 148 -3.07 18.65 -0.91
C LYS A 148 -2.53 19.90 -1.57
N ALA A 149 -1.89 19.78 -2.72
CA ALA A 149 -1.35 20.92 -3.46
C ALA A 149 -2.43 21.71 -4.20
N GLU A 150 -3.43 21.04 -4.78
CA GLU A 150 -4.56 21.71 -5.43
C GLU A 150 -5.49 22.43 -4.46
N GLN A 151 -5.78 21.85 -3.29
CA GLN A 151 -6.60 22.52 -2.27
C GLN A 151 -5.88 23.71 -1.63
N ALA A 152 -4.54 23.72 -1.60
CA ALA A 152 -3.77 24.87 -1.11
C ALA A 152 -3.71 26.00 -2.13
N SER A 153 -3.71 25.72 -3.44
CA SER A 153 -3.70 26.74 -4.50
C SER A 153 -5.07 27.40 -4.69
N THR A 154 -6.15 26.64 -4.58
CA THR A 154 -7.53 27.19 -4.72
C THR A 154 -7.89 28.14 -3.58
N ASN A 155 -7.40 27.88 -2.37
CA ASN A 155 -7.62 28.77 -1.22
C ASN A 155 -6.79 30.07 -1.25
N GLN A 156 -5.76 30.17 -2.11
CA GLN A 156 -5.01 31.41 -2.30
C GLN A 156 -5.63 32.33 -3.36
N GLU A 157 -6.29 31.78 -4.37
CA GLU A 157 -6.96 32.58 -5.40
C GLU A 157 -8.25 33.26 -4.90
N GLU A 158 -9.00 32.62 -4.01
CA GLU A 158 -10.18 33.24 -3.40
C GLU A 158 -9.87 34.41 -2.46
N LYS A 159 -8.68 34.46 -1.88
CA LYS A 159 -8.27 35.58 -1.01
C LYS A 159 -7.77 36.80 -1.79
N SER A 160 -7.44 36.67 -3.05
CA SER A 160 -6.88 37.75 -3.87
C SER A 160 -7.95 38.57 -4.61
N CYS A 161 -9.18 38.08 -4.74
CA CYS A 161 -10.25 38.73 -5.51
C CYS A 161 -11.23 39.58 -4.68
N GLY A 162 -10.99 39.73 -3.37
CA GLY A 162 -11.90 40.40 -2.43
C GLY A 162 -11.58 41.85 -2.03
N SER A 163 -10.64 42.52 -2.71
CA SER A 163 -10.20 43.86 -2.28
C SER A 163 -10.08 44.87 -3.44
N SER A 164 -11.19 45.22 -4.06
CA SER A 164 -11.23 46.48 -4.80
C SER A 164 -12.67 46.82 -5.22
N VAL A 165 -13.51 47.25 -4.31
CA VAL A 165 -14.67 48.17 -4.62
C VAL A 165 -14.98 48.94 -3.34
N ALA A 166 -14.44 50.11 -3.18
CA ALA A 166 -15.03 51.23 -2.44
C ALA A 166 -14.11 52.43 -2.66
N ASP A 167 -14.45 53.30 -3.54
CA ASP A 167 -14.53 54.73 -3.26
C ASP A 167 -14.71 55.50 -4.56
N SER A 168 -15.90 56.02 -4.81
CA SER A 168 -16.11 57.20 -5.65
C SER A 168 -17.60 57.52 -5.68
N ALA A 169 -18.09 58.29 -4.73
CA ALA A 169 -19.27 59.14 -4.91
C ALA A 169 -19.27 60.23 -3.85
N GLN A 170 -18.69 61.39 -4.20
CA GLN A 170 -19.04 62.68 -3.65
C GLN A 170 -18.58 63.75 -4.63
N ALA A 171 -19.54 64.32 -5.31
CA ALA A 171 -19.64 65.74 -5.63
C ALA A 171 -21.08 66.05 -6.11
#